data_3c39cf2480257b3d1ab703b05132d371
#
_entry.id   3c39cf2480257b3d1ab703b05132d371
#
_cell.length_a   1.000
_cell.length_b   1.000
_cell.length_c   1.000
_cell.angle_alpha   90.00
_cell.angle_beta   90.00
_cell.angle_gamma   90.00
#
_symmetry.space_group_name_H-M   'P 1'
#
loop_
_entity.id
_entity.type
_entity.pdbx_description
1 polymer ?
#
loop_
_entity_poly.entity_id
_entity_poly.type
_entity_poly.pdbx_seq_one_letter_code
_entity_poly.pdbx_strand_id
1 'polypeptide(L)'
;MTKILKRSPHFGQHVAHGAKGFIDFAGWEMPEHFSSLEQEIKTCREAAVLFDGHQMGEIHVKGKDAHAAVQKVCAANIKPVAGRCSYTSLLNKEGGIVDDLVVLCLTPDHYLMTAAAFNVHKTPGWLDSHIGDMDITIDDQTNGSTIIEIQGPNSRDILQKITEADISNEALPYFGCVETKIAGIDAIVARLGVTGELGYEIIYDSGYAWTMYDALVEGGKDHGLELCGSKTVGIFRLEKVYHIYTREIDETTNPFEAGLEAFVNLDKGDFIGRDAMLAIKEKGVDRKLVGYEVDSKPIVVTPGTPIEIDGKPAGKATFAAYSPTLDKVIGLGYVPVEHSKIGSTLTIVTDSDKVTASVVDTPFFDPKGERIRI
;
A
#
# COMPACT_ATOMS: atom_id res chain seq x y z
N MET A 1 13.25 19.69 20.08
CA MET A 1 11.86 20.15 19.85
C MET A 1 11.00 18.92 19.65
N THR A 2 9.89 18.81 20.38
CA THR A 2 8.93 17.70 20.16
C THR A 2 8.30 17.89 18.78
N LYS A 3 8.39 16.89 17.91
CA LYS A 3 7.74 16.90 16.58
C LYS A 3 6.22 16.97 16.78
N ILE A 4 5.56 17.96 16.20
CA ILE A 4 4.11 18.04 16.19
C ILE A 4 3.61 17.16 15.03
N LEU A 5 2.81 16.13 15.36
CA LEU A 5 2.21 15.26 14.36
C LEU A 5 0.86 15.81 13.92
N LYS A 6 0.50 15.56 12.66
CA LYS A 6 -0.83 15.83 12.14
C LYS A 6 -1.82 14.79 12.69
N ARG A 7 -3.09 15.16 12.77
CA ARG A 7 -4.19 14.26 13.16
C ARG A 7 -5.15 14.08 12.00
N SER A 8 -5.52 12.85 11.73
CA SER A 8 -6.52 12.55 10.71
C SER A 8 -7.92 13.05 11.12
N PRO A 9 -8.85 13.24 10.20
CA PRO A 9 -10.25 13.54 10.50
C PRO A 9 -10.91 12.49 11.40
N HIS A 10 -10.38 11.24 11.43
CA HIS A 10 -10.85 10.14 12.27
C HIS A 10 -10.25 10.11 13.68
N PHE A 11 -9.29 10.98 14.00
CA PHE A 11 -8.56 10.94 15.28
C PHE A 11 -9.47 10.93 16.50
N GLY A 12 -10.54 11.74 16.48
CA GLY A 12 -11.53 11.76 17.57
C GLY A 12 -12.23 10.42 17.79
N GLN A 13 -12.56 9.73 16.69
CA GLN A 13 -13.15 8.40 16.71
C GLN A 13 -12.15 7.34 17.21
N HIS A 14 -10.88 7.44 16.82
CA HIS A 14 -9.85 6.55 17.38
C HIS A 14 -9.79 6.63 18.90
N VAL A 15 -9.78 7.85 19.45
CA VAL A 15 -9.79 8.07 20.91
C VAL A 15 -11.07 7.55 21.55
N ALA A 16 -12.24 7.86 20.97
CA ALA A 16 -13.55 7.46 21.49
C ALA A 16 -13.72 5.92 21.50
N HIS A 17 -13.16 5.22 20.53
CA HIS A 17 -13.19 3.77 20.43
C HIS A 17 -11.99 3.07 21.11
N GLY A 18 -11.19 3.80 21.90
CA GLY A 18 -10.20 3.24 22.80
C GLY A 18 -8.89 2.79 22.15
N ALA A 19 -8.39 3.56 21.16
CA ALA A 19 -7.06 3.37 20.61
C ALA A 19 -6.00 3.30 21.72
N LYS A 20 -5.15 2.27 21.69
CA LYS A 20 -4.11 2.01 22.68
C LYS A 20 -2.75 2.44 22.14
N GLY A 21 -2.42 3.71 22.37
CA GLY A 21 -1.19 4.32 21.84
C GLY A 21 -1.36 4.90 20.44
N PHE A 22 -0.40 5.74 20.10
CA PHE A 22 -0.30 6.37 18.79
C PHE A 22 1.16 6.36 18.33
N ILE A 23 1.37 6.18 17.04
CA ILE A 23 2.69 6.18 16.40
C ILE A 23 2.81 7.28 15.35
N ASP A 24 4.04 7.74 15.12
CA ASP A 24 4.36 8.59 13.96
C ASP A 24 4.46 7.72 12.70
N PHE A 25 3.49 7.88 11.80
CA PHE A 25 3.58 7.32 10.46
C PHE A 25 3.47 8.43 9.43
N ALA A 26 4.54 8.68 8.68
CA ALA A 26 4.65 9.74 7.68
C ALA A 26 4.25 11.15 8.19
N GLY A 27 4.46 11.43 9.49
CA GLY A 27 4.10 12.71 10.11
C GLY A 27 2.69 12.78 10.67
N TRP A 28 1.93 11.69 10.61
CA TRP A 28 0.59 11.55 11.19
C TRP A 28 0.61 10.79 12.51
N GLU A 29 -0.24 11.22 13.44
CA GLU A 29 -0.50 10.54 14.72
C GLU A 29 -1.53 9.43 14.49
N MET A 30 -1.06 8.21 14.15
CA MET A 30 -1.89 7.07 13.80
C MET A 30 -2.10 6.13 14.97
N PRO A 31 -3.29 5.51 15.15
CA PRO A 31 -3.53 4.56 16.23
C PRO A 31 -2.57 3.38 16.12
N GLU A 32 -1.96 3.01 17.24
CA GLU A 32 -1.02 1.89 17.29
C GLU A 32 -1.76 0.56 17.16
N HIS A 33 -2.74 0.34 18.03
CA HIS A 33 -3.68 -0.79 18.05
C HIS A 33 -4.92 -0.44 18.88
N PHE A 34 -5.99 -1.24 18.80
CA PHE A 34 -7.21 -1.12 19.59
C PHE A 34 -7.38 -2.29 20.56
N SER A 35 -7.04 -3.50 20.14
CA SER A 35 -7.04 -4.71 20.98
C SER A 35 -5.63 -5.23 21.22
N SER A 36 -5.28 -6.41 20.78
CA SER A 36 -3.92 -6.91 20.65
C SER A 36 -3.62 -7.20 19.19
N LEU A 37 -2.35 -7.21 18.84
CA LEU A 37 -1.90 -7.48 17.48
C LEU A 37 -2.41 -8.84 16.98
N GLU A 38 -2.36 -9.88 17.83
CA GLU A 38 -2.87 -11.21 17.51
C GLU A 38 -4.38 -11.21 17.28
N GLN A 39 -5.14 -10.47 18.11
CA GLN A 39 -6.60 -10.38 17.98
C GLN A 39 -6.99 -9.65 16.70
N GLU A 40 -6.38 -8.50 16.41
CA GLU A 40 -6.67 -7.73 15.20
C GLU A 40 -6.35 -8.53 13.93
N ILE A 41 -5.21 -9.25 13.92
CA ILE A 41 -4.83 -10.12 12.81
C ILE A 41 -5.86 -11.25 12.64
N LYS A 42 -6.20 -11.93 13.73
CA LYS A 42 -7.19 -13.00 13.71
C LYS A 42 -8.53 -12.49 13.17
N THR A 43 -9.02 -11.34 13.67
CA THR A 43 -10.27 -10.75 13.22
C THR A 43 -10.24 -10.42 11.73
N CYS A 44 -9.15 -9.86 11.21
CA CYS A 44 -9.00 -9.60 9.77
C CYS A 44 -9.09 -10.89 8.94
N ARG A 45 -8.50 -11.99 9.43
CA ARG A 45 -8.50 -13.29 8.72
C ARG A 45 -9.84 -14.03 8.77
N GLU A 46 -10.63 -13.82 9.83
CA GLU A 46 -11.86 -14.57 10.11
C GLU A 46 -13.15 -13.76 9.90
N ALA A 47 -13.10 -12.43 10.01
CA ALA A 47 -14.25 -11.54 9.93
C ALA A 47 -13.96 -10.28 9.12
N ALA A 48 -13.77 -9.13 9.76
CA ALA A 48 -13.37 -7.88 9.11
C ALA A 48 -12.72 -6.91 10.10
N VAL A 49 -11.84 -6.05 9.59
CA VAL A 49 -11.25 -4.93 10.33
C VAL A 49 -11.49 -3.60 9.60
N LEU A 50 -11.58 -2.52 10.39
CA LEU A 50 -11.67 -1.14 9.92
C LEU A 50 -10.43 -0.38 10.37
N PHE A 51 -9.77 0.35 9.47
CA PHE A 51 -8.60 1.15 9.78
C PHE A 51 -8.48 2.41 8.92
N ASP A 52 -7.72 3.37 9.41
CA ASP A 52 -7.56 4.69 8.83
C ASP A 52 -6.48 4.68 7.73
N GLY A 53 -6.83 5.16 6.54
CA GLY A 53 -5.97 5.33 5.37
C GLY A 53 -5.69 6.80 5.02
N HIS A 54 -6.11 7.77 5.84
CA HIS A 54 -6.04 9.22 5.56
C HIS A 54 -4.62 9.75 5.28
N GLN A 55 -3.58 9.06 5.70
CA GLN A 55 -2.20 9.47 5.45
C GLN A 55 -1.80 9.46 3.97
N MET A 56 -2.55 8.79 3.10
CA MET A 56 -2.31 8.77 1.66
C MET A 56 -2.78 10.09 0.99
N GLY A 57 -2.23 10.40 -0.18
CA GLY A 57 -2.62 11.57 -0.95
C GLY A 57 -3.70 11.26 -1.98
N GLU A 58 -4.60 12.18 -2.23
CA GLU A 58 -5.65 12.05 -3.25
C GLU A 58 -5.52 13.17 -4.28
N ILE A 59 -5.01 12.82 -5.46
CA ILE A 59 -4.69 13.76 -6.53
C ILE A 59 -5.55 13.44 -7.75
N HIS A 60 -6.47 14.35 -8.09
CA HIS A 60 -7.26 14.23 -9.30
C HIS A 60 -6.54 14.82 -10.50
N VAL A 61 -6.52 14.08 -11.61
CA VAL A 61 -6.06 14.54 -12.93
C VAL A 61 -7.26 14.54 -13.86
N LYS A 62 -7.74 15.73 -14.23
CA LYS A 62 -8.98 15.94 -15.00
C LYS A 62 -8.68 16.73 -16.28
N GLY A 63 -9.33 16.40 -17.38
CA GLY A 63 -9.26 17.16 -18.61
C GLY A 63 -9.12 16.31 -19.85
N LYS A 64 -9.12 16.95 -20.99
CA LYS A 64 -9.10 16.31 -22.31
C LYS A 64 -7.86 15.42 -22.52
N ASP A 65 -6.72 15.83 -21.96
CA ASP A 65 -5.47 15.12 -22.09
C ASP A 65 -5.17 14.21 -20.86
N ALA A 66 -6.13 14.02 -19.94
CA ALA A 66 -5.92 13.28 -18.69
C ALA A 66 -5.38 11.87 -18.90
N HIS A 67 -5.91 11.10 -19.87
CA HIS A 67 -5.37 9.77 -20.19
C HIS A 67 -3.94 9.83 -20.72
N ALA A 68 -3.63 10.76 -21.62
CA ALA A 68 -2.26 10.92 -22.14
C ALA A 68 -1.29 11.34 -21.03
N ALA A 69 -1.75 12.22 -20.11
CA ALA A 69 -0.98 12.67 -18.96
C ALA A 69 -0.62 11.50 -18.01
N VAL A 70 -1.60 10.68 -17.59
CA VAL A 70 -1.31 9.53 -16.71
C VAL A 70 -0.48 8.47 -17.42
N GLN A 71 -0.65 8.28 -18.74
CA GLN A 71 0.21 7.38 -19.51
C GLN A 71 1.68 7.86 -19.56
N LYS A 72 1.91 9.17 -19.62
CA LYS A 72 3.25 9.76 -19.67
C LYS A 72 4.02 9.57 -18.34
N VAL A 73 3.33 9.61 -17.20
CA VAL A 73 3.97 9.57 -15.88
C VAL A 73 4.00 8.18 -15.25
N CYS A 74 3.08 7.28 -15.56
CA CYS A 74 2.97 5.95 -14.97
C CYS A 74 3.80 4.92 -15.72
N ALA A 75 4.50 4.02 -15.03
CA ALA A 75 5.22 2.91 -15.64
C ALA A 75 4.27 1.80 -16.16
N ALA A 76 3.12 1.63 -15.54
CA ALA A 76 2.07 0.69 -15.97
C ALA A 76 1.27 1.24 -17.16
N ASN A 77 0.65 0.35 -17.92
CA ASN A 77 -0.31 0.73 -18.97
C ASN A 77 -1.68 1.02 -18.36
N ILE A 78 -1.99 2.30 -18.15
CA ILE A 78 -3.27 2.76 -17.59
C ILE A 78 -4.32 2.74 -18.70
N LYS A 79 -5.31 1.86 -18.60
CA LYS A 79 -6.39 1.77 -19.59
C LYS A 79 -7.49 2.79 -19.30
N PRO A 80 -8.02 3.49 -20.33
CA PRO A 80 -9.11 4.48 -20.16
C PRO A 80 -10.47 3.78 -20.02
N VAL A 81 -10.61 2.89 -19.05
CA VAL A 81 -11.82 2.12 -18.77
C VAL A 81 -12.35 2.57 -17.41
N ALA A 82 -13.48 3.27 -17.42
CA ALA A 82 -14.12 3.73 -16.19
C ALA A 82 -14.36 2.56 -15.21
N GLY A 83 -14.15 2.81 -13.94
CA GLY A 83 -14.28 1.81 -12.89
C GLY A 83 -13.07 0.86 -12.75
N ARG A 84 -11.94 1.13 -13.40
CA ARG A 84 -10.72 0.30 -13.29
C ARG A 84 -9.64 1.00 -12.47
N CYS A 85 -9.01 0.23 -11.58
CA CYS A 85 -7.83 0.62 -10.85
C CYS A 85 -6.57 0.00 -11.46
N SER A 86 -5.43 0.65 -11.29
CA SER A 86 -4.13 0.14 -11.73
C SER A 86 -3.05 0.55 -10.74
N TYR A 87 -2.29 -0.40 -10.20
CA TYR A 87 -1.09 -0.10 -9.44
C TYR A 87 0.06 0.23 -10.39
N THR A 88 0.86 1.23 -10.05
CA THR A 88 1.97 1.70 -10.88
C THR A 88 3.04 2.39 -10.05
N SER A 89 4.23 2.55 -10.64
CA SER A 89 5.27 3.45 -10.14
C SER A 89 5.38 4.68 -11.02
N LEU A 90 5.63 5.84 -10.42
CA LEU A 90 6.19 7.02 -11.06
C LEU A 90 7.71 6.92 -11.01
N LEU A 91 8.40 7.12 -12.11
CA LEU A 91 9.84 6.95 -12.19
C LEU A 91 10.55 8.27 -12.50
N ASN A 92 11.76 8.41 -11.96
CA ASN A 92 12.69 9.44 -12.44
C ASN A 92 13.35 9.00 -13.77
N LYS A 93 14.16 9.87 -14.37
CA LYS A 93 14.82 9.60 -15.66
C LYS A 93 15.85 8.47 -15.58
N GLU A 94 16.37 8.18 -14.41
CA GLU A 94 17.32 7.12 -14.10
C GLU A 94 16.62 5.77 -13.80
N GLY A 95 15.27 5.73 -13.78
CA GLY A 95 14.45 4.54 -13.50
C GLY A 95 14.18 4.29 -12.02
N GLY A 96 14.58 5.20 -11.13
CA GLY A 96 14.29 5.13 -9.70
C GLY A 96 12.83 5.49 -9.40
N ILE A 97 12.26 4.88 -8.37
CA ILE A 97 10.85 5.05 -7.97
C ILE A 97 10.67 6.37 -7.24
N VAL A 98 9.99 7.33 -7.86
CA VAL A 98 9.60 8.62 -7.27
C VAL A 98 8.42 8.43 -6.32
N ASP A 99 7.44 7.63 -6.72
CA ASP A 99 6.27 7.23 -5.94
C ASP A 99 5.74 5.89 -6.44
N ASP A 100 5.03 5.18 -5.59
CA ASP A 100 4.21 4.02 -5.94
C ASP A 100 2.77 4.28 -5.50
N LEU A 101 1.83 4.04 -6.40
CA LEU A 101 0.46 4.48 -6.18
C LEU A 101 -0.56 3.67 -6.99
N VAL A 102 -1.82 3.83 -6.63
CA VAL A 102 -2.93 3.31 -7.42
C VAL A 102 -3.57 4.45 -8.21
N VAL A 103 -3.86 4.19 -9.48
CA VAL A 103 -4.61 5.08 -10.37
C VAL A 103 -6.01 4.50 -10.55
N LEU A 104 -7.03 5.25 -10.16
CA LEU A 104 -8.44 4.94 -10.38
C LEU A 104 -8.91 5.71 -11.63
N CYS A 105 -9.38 5.02 -12.65
CA CYS A 105 -10.03 5.64 -13.80
C CYS A 105 -11.52 5.85 -13.48
N LEU A 106 -11.90 7.03 -13.05
CA LEU A 106 -13.31 7.38 -12.79
C LEU A 106 -14.06 7.55 -14.11
N THR A 107 -13.45 8.30 -15.03
CA THR A 107 -13.86 8.39 -16.45
C THR A 107 -12.60 8.49 -17.32
N PRO A 108 -12.66 8.35 -18.67
CA PRO A 108 -11.48 8.47 -19.53
C PRO A 108 -10.79 9.85 -19.49
N ASP A 109 -11.45 10.87 -18.97
CA ASP A 109 -10.96 12.24 -18.80
C ASP A 109 -10.82 12.64 -17.31
N HIS A 110 -10.96 11.67 -16.38
CA HIS A 110 -10.85 11.90 -14.94
C HIS A 110 -10.21 10.71 -14.22
N TYR A 111 -9.02 10.91 -13.69
CA TYR A 111 -8.28 9.92 -12.90
C TYR A 111 -8.05 10.44 -11.48
N LEU A 112 -8.13 9.53 -10.50
CA LEU A 112 -7.69 9.76 -9.13
C LEU A 112 -6.42 8.94 -8.89
N MET A 113 -5.37 9.57 -8.41
CA MET A 113 -4.10 8.96 -8.06
C MET A 113 -3.92 9.00 -6.53
N THR A 114 -3.79 7.83 -5.89
CA THR A 114 -3.60 7.74 -4.43
C THR A 114 -2.11 7.66 -4.11
N ALA A 115 -1.48 8.81 -3.83
CA ALA A 115 -0.04 8.91 -3.57
C ALA A 115 0.35 8.26 -2.23
N ALA A 116 1.55 7.67 -2.17
CA ALA A 116 2.08 7.10 -0.93
C ALA A 116 2.24 8.15 0.18
N ALA A 117 1.98 7.76 1.42
CA ALA A 117 1.97 8.65 2.59
C ALA A 117 3.21 9.55 2.74
N PHE A 118 4.38 9.03 2.40
CA PHE A 118 5.64 9.77 2.47
C PHE A 118 5.85 10.76 1.31
N ASN A 119 5.03 10.68 0.27
CA ASN A 119 5.17 11.45 -0.98
C ASN A 119 4.04 12.47 -1.20
N VAL A 120 3.06 12.56 -0.30
CA VAL A 120 1.90 13.46 -0.44
C VAL A 120 2.26 14.93 -0.72
N HIS A 121 3.41 15.39 -0.26
CA HIS A 121 3.90 16.76 -0.50
C HIS A 121 4.77 16.87 -1.77
N LYS A 122 5.30 15.77 -2.28
CA LYS A 122 6.18 15.73 -3.45
C LYS A 122 5.42 15.49 -4.73
N THR A 123 4.52 14.51 -4.72
CA THR A 123 3.87 13.98 -5.93
C THR A 123 3.04 15.03 -6.68
N PRO A 124 2.23 15.93 -6.06
CA PRO A 124 1.51 16.96 -6.81
C PRO A 124 2.44 17.88 -7.61
N GLY A 125 3.51 18.38 -6.99
CA GLY A 125 4.50 19.24 -7.65
C GLY A 125 5.31 18.51 -8.72
N TRP A 126 5.59 17.21 -8.51
CA TRP A 126 6.25 16.38 -9.51
C TRP A 126 5.35 16.19 -10.75
N LEU A 127 4.07 15.89 -10.56
CA LEU A 127 3.10 15.79 -11.65
C LEU A 127 3.00 17.12 -12.43
N ASP A 128 2.82 18.24 -11.74
CA ASP A 128 2.73 19.57 -12.36
C ASP A 128 3.95 19.86 -13.24
N SER A 129 5.16 19.54 -12.77
CA SER A 129 6.40 19.76 -13.53
C SER A 129 6.54 18.89 -14.79
N HIS A 130 5.78 17.81 -14.93
CA HIS A 130 5.92 16.86 -16.03
C HIS A 130 4.73 16.85 -17.00
N ILE A 131 3.54 17.19 -16.52
CA ILE A 131 2.29 17.12 -17.29
C ILE A 131 1.44 18.42 -17.17
N GLY A 132 1.89 19.40 -16.38
CA GLY A 132 1.12 20.63 -16.13
C GLY A 132 0.92 21.52 -17.37
N ASP A 133 1.66 21.30 -18.45
CA ASP A 133 1.51 22.00 -19.73
C ASP A 133 0.44 21.38 -20.67
N MET A 134 -0.17 20.26 -20.26
CA MET A 134 -1.23 19.56 -20.99
C MET A 134 -2.62 20.17 -20.69
N ASP A 135 -3.62 19.88 -21.52
CA ASP A 135 -5.01 20.33 -21.30
C ASP A 135 -5.69 19.53 -20.17
N ILE A 136 -5.18 19.76 -18.93
CA ILE A 136 -5.61 19.10 -17.71
C ILE A 136 -5.66 20.07 -16.53
N THR A 137 -6.34 19.64 -15.47
CA THR A 137 -6.26 20.20 -14.11
C THR A 137 -5.71 19.13 -13.17
N ILE A 138 -4.69 19.48 -12.39
CA ILE A 138 -4.20 18.68 -11.26
C ILE A 138 -4.82 19.29 -9.99
N ASP A 139 -5.68 18.53 -9.32
CA ASP A 139 -6.45 18.96 -8.15
C ASP A 139 -6.09 18.08 -6.96
N ASP A 140 -5.26 18.62 -6.05
CA ASP A 140 -4.80 17.93 -4.83
C ASP A 140 -5.85 18.07 -3.73
N GLN A 141 -6.60 17.01 -3.50
CA GLN A 141 -7.65 16.89 -2.49
C GLN A 141 -7.18 16.21 -1.20
N THR A 142 -5.89 15.97 -1.01
CA THR A 142 -5.29 15.28 0.16
C THR A 142 -5.77 15.81 1.52
N ASN A 143 -6.12 17.10 1.62
CA ASN A 143 -6.66 17.67 2.86
C ASN A 143 -8.19 17.84 2.83
N GLY A 144 -8.83 17.70 1.68
CA GLY A 144 -10.28 17.86 1.50
C GLY A 144 -11.04 16.53 1.58
N SER A 145 -10.37 15.45 1.19
CA SER A 145 -10.91 14.09 1.25
C SER A 145 -10.18 13.22 2.28
N THR A 146 -10.66 12.02 2.49
CA THR A 146 -10.07 11.04 3.41
C THR A 146 -10.35 9.63 2.94
N ILE A 147 -9.49 8.70 3.35
CA ILE A 147 -9.62 7.27 3.08
C ILE A 147 -9.87 6.54 4.38
N ILE A 148 -10.83 5.62 4.37
CA ILE A 148 -11.01 4.60 5.40
C ILE A 148 -11.09 3.23 4.74
N GLU A 149 -10.52 2.22 5.35
CA GLU A 149 -10.40 0.90 4.77
C GLU A 149 -11.16 -0.13 5.61
N ILE A 150 -11.96 -0.98 4.92
CA ILE A 150 -12.63 -2.13 5.52
C ILE A 150 -12.15 -3.40 4.81
N GLN A 151 -11.53 -4.32 5.53
CA GLN A 151 -10.89 -5.50 4.97
C GLN A 151 -11.13 -6.75 5.82
N GLY A 152 -11.27 -7.90 5.15
CA GLY A 152 -11.59 -9.19 5.74
C GLY A 152 -12.72 -9.88 4.96
N PRO A 153 -12.93 -11.20 5.16
CA PRO A 153 -13.93 -11.97 4.41
C PRO A 153 -15.36 -11.42 4.51
N ASN A 154 -15.73 -10.80 5.62
CA ASN A 154 -17.06 -10.22 5.84
C ASN A 154 -17.19 -8.76 5.36
N SER A 155 -16.12 -8.15 4.84
CA SER A 155 -16.10 -6.72 4.47
C SER A 155 -17.17 -6.35 3.43
N ARG A 156 -17.43 -7.24 2.44
CA ARG A 156 -18.48 -7.03 1.45
C ARG A 156 -19.87 -7.02 2.07
N ASP A 157 -20.18 -8.00 2.91
CA ASP A 157 -21.50 -8.13 3.53
C ASP A 157 -21.81 -6.95 4.44
N ILE A 158 -20.79 -6.39 5.08
CA ILE A 158 -20.92 -5.18 5.90
C ILE A 158 -21.19 -3.97 5.00
N LEU A 159 -20.34 -3.76 4.01
CA LEU A 159 -20.38 -2.56 3.17
C LEU A 159 -21.61 -2.53 2.28
N GLN A 160 -22.05 -3.67 1.71
CA GLN A 160 -23.22 -3.75 0.84
C GLN A 160 -24.52 -3.33 1.55
N LYS A 161 -24.63 -3.49 2.85
CA LYS A 161 -25.84 -3.09 3.61
C LYS A 161 -26.07 -1.57 3.63
N ILE A 162 -24.99 -0.80 3.51
CA ILE A 162 -25.01 0.66 3.64
C ILE A 162 -24.58 1.36 2.34
N THR A 163 -24.29 0.61 1.27
CA THR A 163 -23.86 1.10 -0.04
C THR A 163 -24.98 0.97 -1.06
N GLU A 164 -25.25 2.02 -1.85
CA GLU A 164 -26.30 2.00 -2.87
C GLU A 164 -25.90 1.18 -4.12
N ALA A 165 -24.62 1.18 -4.49
CA ALA A 165 -24.13 0.38 -5.62
C ALA A 165 -24.08 -1.12 -5.30
N ASP A 166 -24.24 -1.95 -6.31
CA ASP A 166 -23.89 -3.37 -6.24
C ASP A 166 -22.36 -3.51 -6.21
N ILE A 167 -21.81 -4.06 -5.11
CA ILE A 167 -20.39 -4.34 -4.92
C ILE A 167 -20.05 -5.84 -4.93
N SER A 168 -20.92 -6.64 -5.56
CA SER A 168 -20.66 -8.06 -5.84
C SER A 168 -19.39 -8.25 -6.68
N ASN A 169 -18.91 -9.49 -6.79
CA ASN A 169 -17.74 -9.82 -7.62
C ASN A 169 -17.92 -9.44 -9.08
N GLU A 170 -19.15 -9.57 -9.59
CA GLU A 170 -19.52 -9.28 -10.96
C GLU A 170 -19.53 -7.78 -11.23
N ALA A 171 -20.14 -7.00 -10.32
CA ALA A 171 -20.30 -5.55 -10.49
C ALA A 171 -19.01 -4.77 -10.13
N LEU A 172 -18.31 -5.18 -9.07
CA LEU A 172 -17.07 -4.56 -8.62
C LEU A 172 -15.96 -5.62 -8.49
N PRO A 173 -15.31 -6.01 -9.60
CA PRO A 173 -14.23 -6.98 -9.57
C PRO A 173 -12.98 -6.44 -8.86
N TYR A 174 -12.07 -7.32 -8.45
CA TYR A 174 -10.78 -6.92 -7.89
C TYR A 174 -10.03 -5.94 -8.81
N PHE A 175 -9.49 -4.86 -8.26
CA PHE A 175 -9.00 -3.68 -8.98
C PHE A 175 -10.12 -2.96 -9.75
N GLY A 176 -11.35 -2.96 -9.22
CA GLY A 176 -12.45 -2.12 -9.66
C GLY A 176 -12.69 -0.95 -8.70
N CYS A 177 -13.32 0.12 -9.21
CA CYS A 177 -13.83 1.22 -8.39
C CYS A 177 -15.19 1.69 -8.90
N VAL A 178 -15.98 2.29 -8.01
CA VAL A 178 -17.30 2.84 -8.32
C VAL A 178 -17.58 4.07 -7.47
N GLU A 179 -18.13 5.11 -8.08
CA GLU A 179 -18.72 6.25 -7.38
C GLU A 179 -20.12 5.87 -6.90
N THR A 180 -20.40 6.05 -5.61
CA THR A 180 -21.66 5.64 -4.98
C THR A 180 -21.95 6.46 -3.73
N LYS A 181 -23.02 6.09 -3.01
CA LYS A 181 -23.27 6.58 -1.65
C LYS A 181 -23.13 5.45 -0.64
N ILE A 182 -22.50 5.78 0.48
CA ILE A 182 -22.41 4.93 1.66
C ILE A 182 -23.11 5.67 2.80
N ALA A 183 -24.17 5.08 3.35
CA ALA A 183 -25.02 5.71 4.36
C ALA A 183 -25.48 7.15 3.97
N GLY A 184 -25.73 7.36 2.66
CA GLY A 184 -26.14 8.65 2.10
C GLY A 184 -24.99 9.64 1.80
N ILE A 185 -23.74 9.29 2.11
CA ILE A 185 -22.54 10.12 1.86
C ILE A 185 -21.93 9.73 0.51
N ASP A 186 -21.65 10.71 -0.35
CA ASP A 186 -20.96 10.49 -1.62
C ASP A 186 -19.54 9.96 -1.37
N ALA A 187 -19.19 8.87 -2.04
CA ALA A 187 -17.91 8.18 -1.88
C ALA A 187 -17.47 7.48 -3.17
N ILE A 188 -16.17 7.26 -3.29
CA ILE A 188 -15.57 6.33 -4.25
C ILE A 188 -15.22 5.08 -3.45
N VAL A 189 -15.71 3.92 -3.90
CA VAL A 189 -15.35 2.61 -3.35
C VAL A 189 -14.41 1.94 -4.33
N ALA A 190 -13.18 1.65 -3.90
CA ALA A 190 -12.21 0.89 -4.67
C ALA A 190 -12.01 -0.49 -4.03
N ARG A 191 -12.17 -1.56 -4.82
CA ARG A 191 -11.91 -2.92 -4.34
C ARG A 191 -10.42 -3.23 -4.37
N LEU A 192 -9.76 -2.78 -3.33
CA LEU A 192 -8.32 -2.82 -3.08
C LEU A 192 -8.07 -3.15 -1.62
N GLY A 193 -6.80 -3.33 -1.25
CA GLY A 193 -6.42 -3.43 0.15
C GLY A 193 -4.98 -3.86 0.36
N VAL A 194 -4.55 -3.75 1.59
CA VAL A 194 -3.17 -3.98 2.05
C VAL A 194 -3.03 -5.24 2.91
N THR A 195 -4.15 -5.90 3.26
CA THR A 195 -4.14 -7.04 4.19
C THR A 195 -3.97 -8.40 3.52
N GLY A 196 -4.22 -8.48 2.20
CA GLY A 196 -4.30 -9.76 1.49
C GLY A 196 -5.63 -10.49 1.64
N GLU A 197 -6.62 -9.84 2.24
CA GLU A 197 -8.01 -10.28 2.28
C GLU A 197 -8.86 -9.50 1.27
N LEU A 198 -10.10 -9.96 1.06
CA LEU A 198 -11.14 -9.13 0.43
C LEU A 198 -11.21 -7.80 1.16
N GLY A 199 -11.21 -6.68 0.43
CA GLY A 199 -11.19 -5.37 1.06
C GLY A 199 -11.57 -4.24 0.13
N TYR A 200 -11.90 -3.13 0.76
CA TYR A 200 -12.32 -1.91 0.09
C TYR A 200 -11.67 -0.69 0.73
N GLU A 201 -11.18 0.19 -0.11
CA GLU A 201 -10.81 1.57 0.23
C GLU A 201 -11.99 2.48 -0.09
N ILE A 202 -12.38 3.30 0.86
CA ILE A 202 -13.52 4.22 0.76
C ILE A 202 -12.96 5.63 0.84
N ILE A 203 -13.08 6.39 -0.27
CA ILE A 203 -12.57 7.75 -0.43
C ILE A 203 -13.78 8.70 -0.42
N TYR A 204 -13.77 9.70 0.46
CA TYR A 204 -14.91 10.60 0.64
C TYR A 204 -14.48 11.93 1.27
N ASP A 205 -15.37 12.93 1.27
CA ASP A 205 -15.13 14.25 1.85
C ASP A 205 -14.85 14.15 3.36
N SER A 206 -13.72 14.70 3.80
CA SER A 206 -13.24 14.63 5.19
C SER A 206 -14.21 15.24 6.21
N GLY A 207 -15.10 16.12 5.78
CA GLY A 207 -16.17 16.68 6.63
C GLY A 207 -17.16 15.64 7.14
N TYR A 208 -17.26 14.49 6.50
CA TYR A 208 -18.12 13.37 6.93
C TYR A 208 -17.38 12.27 7.67
N ALA A 209 -16.11 12.48 8.07
CA ALA A 209 -15.26 11.43 8.66
C ALA A 209 -15.91 10.72 9.85
N TRP A 210 -16.54 11.46 10.78
CA TRP A 210 -17.21 10.89 11.94
C TRP A 210 -18.47 10.11 11.57
N THR A 211 -19.30 10.65 10.69
CA THR A 211 -20.54 10.00 10.26
C THR A 211 -20.27 8.70 9.50
N MET A 212 -19.27 8.71 8.60
CA MET A 212 -18.86 7.52 7.87
C MET A 212 -18.29 6.44 8.80
N TYR A 213 -17.41 6.85 9.72
CA TYR A 213 -16.81 5.94 10.69
C TYR A 213 -17.88 5.24 11.53
N ASP A 214 -18.84 6.01 12.09
CA ASP A 214 -19.92 5.47 12.90
C ASP A 214 -20.84 4.54 12.09
N ALA A 215 -21.14 4.90 10.83
CA ALA A 215 -21.97 4.06 9.96
C ALA A 215 -21.31 2.71 9.65
N LEU A 216 -19.99 2.69 9.41
CA LEU A 216 -19.23 1.46 9.18
C LEU A 216 -19.14 0.60 10.43
N VAL A 217 -18.85 1.19 11.60
CA VAL A 217 -18.81 0.48 12.88
C VAL A 217 -20.17 -0.11 13.22
N GLU A 218 -21.25 0.65 13.05
CA GLU A 218 -22.63 0.18 13.31
C GLU A 218 -23.01 -0.97 12.34
N GLY A 219 -22.75 -0.78 11.03
CA GLY A 219 -23.02 -1.80 10.01
C GLY A 219 -22.27 -3.11 10.22
N GLY A 220 -21.09 -3.03 10.87
CA GLY A 220 -20.22 -4.19 11.11
C GLY A 220 -20.48 -4.96 12.39
N LYS A 221 -21.32 -4.46 13.34
CA LYS A 221 -21.53 -5.07 14.65
C LYS A 221 -21.91 -6.55 14.60
N ASP A 222 -22.83 -6.92 13.71
CA ASP A 222 -23.32 -8.28 13.60
C ASP A 222 -22.42 -9.18 12.73
N HIS A 223 -21.34 -8.63 12.17
CA HIS A 223 -20.39 -9.31 11.28
C HIS A 223 -19.00 -9.47 11.87
N GLY A 224 -18.82 -9.15 13.15
CA GLY A 224 -17.55 -9.28 13.84
C GLY A 224 -16.50 -8.26 13.39
N LEU A 225 -16.92 -7.06 12.94
CA LEU A 225 -16.00 -5.97 12.64
C LEU A 225 -15.30 -5.50 13.90
N GLU A 226 -13.98 -5.44 13.86
CA GLU A 226 -13.15 -4.78 14.88
C GLU A 226 -12.30 -3.66 14.26
N LEU A 227 -11.81 -2.76 15.12
CA LEU A 227 -10.88 -1.71 14.70
C LEU A 227 -9.45 -2.25 14.68
N CYS A 228 -8.66 -1.76 13.75
CA CYS A 228 -7.28 -2.21 13.55
C CYS A 228 -6.33 -1.02 13.56
N GLY A 229 -5.18 -1.19 14.22
CA GLY A 229 -4.15 -0.17 14.30
C GLY A 229 -3.03 -0.34 13.28
N SER A 230 -2.23 0.71 13.12
CA SER A 230 -1.18 0.79 12.10
C SER A 230 -0.04 -0.23 12.29
N LYS A 231 0.20 -0.69 13.53
CA LYS A 231 1.18 -1.77 13.75
C LYS A 231 0.73 -3.09 13.11
N THR A 232 -0.56 -3.40 13.25
CA THR A 232 -1.16 -4.60 12.65
C THR A 232 -1.17 -4.51 11.13
N VAL A 233 -1.53 -3.34 10.56
CA VAL A 233 -1.44 -3.08 9.11
C VAL A 233 0.00 -3.31 8.60
N GLY A 234 1.01 -2.92 9.40
CA GLY A 234 2.42 -3.18 9.11
C GLY A 234 2.78 -4.68 8.97
N ILE A 235 2.07 -5.58 9.68
CA ILE A 235 2.25 -7.03 9.53
C ILE A 235 1.56 -7.53 8.26
N PHE A 236 0.32 -7.12 8.01
CA PHE A 236 -0.42 -7.51 6.81
C PHE A 236 0.32 -7.18 5.52
N ARG A 237 0.82 -5.92 5.40
CA ARG A 237 1.58 -5.52 4.21
C ARG A 237 2.88 -6.33 4.05
N LEU A 238 3.54 -6.73 5.17
CA LEU A 238 4.72 -7.57 5.14
C LEU A 238 4.39 -8.98 4.63
N GLU A 239 3.30 -9.59 5.11
CA GLU A 239 2.83 -10.90 4.67
C GLU A 239 2.54 -10.95 3.17
N LYS A 240 2.10 -9.82 2.59
CA LYS A 240 1.82 -9.67 1.14
C LYS A 240 2.97 -9.07 0.34
N VAL A 241 4.05 -8.64 1.00
CA VAL A 241 5.19 -7.96 0.37
C VAL A 241 4.75 -6.66 -0.34
N TYR A 242 3.79 -5.93 0.25
CA TYR A 242 3.47 -4.59 -0.21
C TYR A 242 4.49 -3.59 0.35
N HIS A 243 5.06 -2.79 -0.53
CA HIS A 243 6.17 -1.90 -0.21
C HIS A 243 5.71 -0.68 0.60
N ILE A 244 6.62 -0.14 1.41
CA ILE A 244 6.49 1.19 1.99
C ILE A 244 7.62 2.05 1.43
N TYR A 245 7.25 3.19 0.85
CA TYR A 245 8.22 4.18 0.42
C TYR A 245 9.14 4.58 1.59
N THR A 246 10.42 4.81 1.35
CA THR A 246 11.49 5.01 2.33
C THR A 246 11.96 3.75 3.08
N ARG A 247 11.29 2.61 2.92
CA ARG A 247 11.75 1.32 3.49
C ARG A 247 12.27 0.38 2.41
N GLU A 248 11.38 -0.11 1.57
CA GLU A 248 11.72 -1.02 0.47
C GLU A 248 12.06 -0.28 -0.81
N ILE A 249 11.45 0.86 -1.06
CA ILE A 249 11.59 1.62 -2.32
C ILE A 249 11.85 3.09 -2.07
N ASP A 250 12.61 3.69 -2.99
CA ASP A 250 12.93 5.12 -3.06
C ASP A 250 13.44 5.48 -4.47
N GLU A 251 13.90 6.73 -4.65
CA GLU A 251 14.42 7.23 -5.93
C GLU A 251 15.74 6.57 -6.39
N THR A 252 16.37 5.74 -5.56
CA THR A 252 17.59 4.97 -5.90
C THR A 252 17.31 3.50 -6.19
N THR A 253 16.04 3.08 -6.10
CA THR A 253 15.58 1.73 -6.30
C THR A 253 14.70 1.66 -7.54
N ASN A 254 14.99 0.76 -8.46
CA ASN A 254 14.14 0.56 -9.64
C ASN A 254 13.13 -0.58 -9.43
N PRO A 255 12.03 -0.63 -10.22
CA PRO A 255 11.01 -1.67 -10.10
C PRO A 255 11.52 -3.10 -10.22
N PHE A 256 12.57 -3.36 -11.01
CA PHE A 256 13.12 -4.72 -11.22
C PHE A 256 13.91 -5.21 -10.00
N GLU A 257 14.59 -4.29 -9.29
CA GLU A 257 15.21 -4.62 -8.00
C GLU A 257 14.15 -4.92 -6.93
N ALA A 258 13.05 -4.18 -6.96
CA ALA A 258 11.98 -4.25 -5.96
C ALA A 258 10.98 -5.40 -6.20
N GLY A 259 11.09 -6.17 -7.30
CA GLY A 259 10.12 -7.23 -7.63
C GLY A 259 8.80 -6.69 -8.17
N LEU A 260 8.80 -5.47 -8.74
CA LEU A 260 7.62 -4.79 -9.30
C LEU A 260 7.59 -4.83 -10.84
N GLU A 261 8.35 -5.71 -11.48
CA GLU A 261 8.44 -5.82 -12.95
C GLU A 261 7.09 -6.05 -13.63
N ALA A 262 6.16 -6.74 -12.97
CA ALA A 262 4.81 -7.00 -13.49
C ALA A 262 3.98 -5.71 -13.69
N PHE A 263 4.37 -4.63 -13.01
CA PHE A 263 3.70 -3.33 -13.07
C PHE A 263 4.43 -2.31 -13.98
N VAL A 264 5.42 -2.76 -14.75
CA VAL A 264 6.12 -1.93 -15.74
C VAL A 264 5.81 -2.43 -17.15
N ASN A 265 5.18 -1.61 -17.96
CA ASN A 265 4.87 -1.95 -19.35
C ASN A 265 5.75 -1.15 -20.32
N LEU A 266 6.86 -1.75 -20.76
CA LEU A 266 7.81 -1.12 -21.67
C LEU A 266 7.29 -0.99 -23.12
N ASP A 267 6.19 -1.69 -23.45
CA ASP A 267 5.64 -1.75 -24.82
C ASP A 267 4.44 -0.79 -25.02
N LYS A 268 4.01 -0.07 -23.99
CA LYS A 268 2.86 0.86 -24.06
C LYS A 268 3.15 2.18 -24.82
N GLY A 269 4.37 2.42 -25.22
CA GLY A 269 4.87 3.69 -25.74
C GLY A 269 5.77 4.40 -24.73
N ASP A 270 6.00 5.70 -24.94
CA ASP A 270 6.91 6.49 -24.12
C ASP A 270 6.30 6.84 -22.74
N PHE A 271 7.16 6.83 -21.71
CA PHE A 271 6.87 7.32 -20.37
C PHE A 271 8.18 7.69 -19.65
N ILE A 272 8.08 8.48 -18.59
CA ILE A 272 9.24 8.94 -17.83
C ILE A 272 9.97 7.74 -17.21
N GLY A 273 11.29 7.64 -17.47
CA GLY A 273 12.14 6.55 -17.01
C GLY A 273 12.17 5.31 -17.91
N ARG A 274 11.40 5.27 -19.02
CA ARG A 274 11.33 4.11 -19.91
C ARG A 274 12.70 3.69 -20.46
N ASP A 275 13.50 4.62 -20.96
CA ASP A 275 14.81 4.30 -21.56
C ASP A 275 15.77 3.71 -20.53
N ALA A 276 15.76 4.24 -19.30
CA ALA A 276 16.52 3.67 -18.19
C ALA A 276 16.06 2.25 -17.87
N MET A 277 14.73 2.01 -17.82
CA MET A 277 14.19 0.67 -17.56
C MET A 277 14.53 -0.33 -18.68
N LEU A 278 14.58 0.11 -19.93
CA LEU A 278 15.06 -0.73 -21.05
C LEU A 278 16.55 -1.11 -20.87
N ALA A 279 17.39 -0.15 -20.55
CA ALA A 279 18.82 -0.38 -20.29
C ALA A 279 19.04 -1.31 -19.08
N ILE A 280 18.28 -1.11 -17.98
CA ILE A 280 18.33 -1.99 -16.80
C ILE A 280 17.87 -3.41 -17.16
N LYS A 281 16.80 -3.54 -17.97
CA LYS A 281 16.32 -4.86 -18.42
C LYS A 281 17.37 -5.62 -19.23
N GLU A 282 18.11 -4.93 -20.08
CA GLU A 282 19.20 -5.51 -20.89
C GLU A 282 20.41 -5.90 -20.04
N LYS A 283 20.84 -5.02 -19.14
CA LYS A 283 21.99 -5.24 -18.23
C LYS A 283 21.69 -6.28 -17.14
N GLY A 284 20.47 -6.32 -16.64
CA GLY A 284 20.08 -6.98 -15.38
C GLY A 284 20.30 -6.07 -14.17
N VAL A 285 19.82 -6.52 -13.01
CA VAL A 285 19.99 -5.83 -11.72
C VAL A 285 21.13 -6.43 -10.91
N ASP A 286 21.80 -5.61 -10.13
CA ASP A 286 22.90 -6.05 -9.27
C ASP A 286 22.41 -6.60 -7.91
N ARG A 287 21.19 -6.23 -7.48
CA ARG A 287 20.56 -6.65 -6.22
C ARG A 287 19.07 -6.93 -6.42
N LYS A 288 18.47 -7.69 -5.51
CA LYS A 288 17.03 -7.93 -5.46
C LYS A 288 16.48 -7.84 -4.05
N LEU A 289 15.25 -7.35 -3.93
CA LEU A 289 14.46 -7.52 -2.72
C LEU A 289 14.06 -8.98 -2.61
N VAL A 290 14.32 -9.58 -1.44
CA VAL A 290 13.94 -10.96 -1.11
C VAL A 290 13.12 -10.99 0.16
N GLY A 291 12.21 -11.95 0.23
CA GLY A 291 11.60 -12.36 1.48
C GLY A 291 12.48 -13.38 2.19
N TYR A 292 12.55 -13.29 3.51
CA TYR A 292 13.26 -14.28 4.33
C TYR A 292 12.47 -14.68 5.57
N GLU A 293 12.70 -15.90 6.02
CA GLU A 293 12.23 -16.43 7.31
C GLU A 293 13.41 -16.53 8.26
N VAL A 294 13.17 -16.26 9.54
CA VAL A 294 14.18 -16.35 10.62
C VAL A 294 13.86 -17.55 11.51
N ASP A 295 14.83 -18.42 11.73
CA ASP A 295 14.69 -19.65 12.50
C ASP A 295 14.75 -19.45 14.03
N SER A 296 14.51 -18.24 14.53
CA SER A 296 14.67 -17.91 15.94
C SER A 296 13.55 -17.02 16.47
N LYS A 297 13.71 -16.57 17.73
CA LYS A 297 12.80 -15.62 18.41
C LYS A 297 12.63 -14.32 17.62
N PRO A 298 11.54 -13.56 17.87
CA PRO A 298 11.34 -12.24 17.28
C PRO A 298 12.58 -11.37 17.37
N ILE A 299 12.93 -10.74 16.26
CA ILE A 299 14.06 -9.81 16.15
C ILE A 299 13.56 -8.41 15.85
N VAL A 300 14.33 -7.41 16.24
CA VAL A 300 14.07 -6.02 15.86
C VAL A 300 14.93 -5.70 14.64
N VAL A 301 14.27 -5.37 13.53
CA VAL A 301 14.90 -4.92 12.29
C VAL A 301 14.41 -3.51 11.97
N THR A 302 15.32 -2.62 11.73
CA THR A 302 15.06 -1.27 11.22
C THR A 302 15.60 -1.15 9.80
N PRO A 303 15.08 -0.22 8.97
CA PRO A 303 15.61 -0.01 7.63
C PRO A 303 17.13 0.21 7.64
N GLY A 304 17.86 -0.59 6.86
CA GLY A 304 19.31 -0.54 6.81
C GLY A 304 20.05 -1.52 7.72
N THR A 305 19.34 -2.33 8.54
CA THR A 305 19.95 -3.41 9.32
C THR A 305 20.82 -4.28 8.41
N PRO A 306 22.13 -4.51 8.74
CA PRO A 306 23.04 -5.23 7.86
C PRO A 306 22.63 -6.69 7.65
N ILE A 307 22.81 -7.18 6.43
CA ILE A 307 22.77 -8.59 6.08
C ILE A 307 24.20 -9.03 5.73
N GLU A 308 24.69 -10.08 6.37
CA GLU A 308 25.94 -10.73 6.02
C GLU A 308 25.68 -12.05 5.29
N ILE A 309 26.59 -12.39 4.37
CA ILE A 309 26.66 -13.69 3.68
C ILE A 309 28.10 -14.18 3.81
N ASP A 310 28.28 -15.39 4.30
CA ASP A 310 29.60 -15.97 4.59
C ASP A 310 30.49 -15.05 5.48
N GLY A 311 29.83 -14.36 6.44
CA GLY A 311 30.49 -13.46 7.39
C GLY A 311 30.93 -12.10 6.80
N LYS A 312 30.51 -11.76 5.60
CA LYS A 312 30.81 -10.49 4.94
C LYS A 312 29.53 -9.67 4.73
N PRO A 313 29.61 -8.34 4.91
CA PRO A 313 28.48 -7.47 4.58
C PRO A 313 28.08 -7.64 3.10
N ALA A 314 26.82 -7.92 2.85
CA ALA A 314 26.30 -8.20 1.52
C ALA A 314 25.02 -7.47 1.18
N GLY A 315 24.21 -7.09 2.18
CA GLY A 315 22.91 -6.48 1.93
C GLY A 315 22.37 -5.71 3.12
N LYS A 316 21.09 -5.34 3.03
CA LYS A 316 20.38 -4.60 4.07
C LYS A 316 18.96 -5.12 4.21
N ALA A 317 18.54 -5.43 5.42
CA ALA A 317 17.15 -5.69 5.75
C ALA A 317 16.38 -4.37 5.83
N THR A 318 15.11 -4.40 5.43
CA THR A 318 14.22 -3.24 5.43
C THR A 318 13.21 -3.31 6.55
N PHE A 319 12.68 -4.50 6.82
CA PHE A 319 11.73 -4.75 7.89
C PHE A 319 11.69 -6.24 8.23
N ALA A 320 11.40 -6.57 9.50
CA ALA A 320 11.02 -7.92 9.91
C ALA A 320 10.06 -7.86 11.09
N ALA A 321 9.19 -8.85 11.16
CA ALA A 321 8.25 -9.00 12.26
C ALA A 321 7.80 -10.46 12.42
N TYR A 322 7.33 -10.79 13.61
CA TYR A 322 6.59 -12.03 13.84
C TYR A 322 5.19 -11.90 13.21
N SER A 323 4.82 -12.87 12.38
CA SER A 323 3.49 -13.01 11.80
C SER A 323 2.69 -14.04 12.58
N PRO A 324 1.65 -13.64 13.33
CA PRO A 324 0.73 -14.60 13.95
C PRO A 324 -0.02 -15.48 12.95
N THR A 325 -0.27 -14.99 11.73
CA THR A 325 -0.90 -15.77 10.66
C THR A 325 -0.06 -16.98 10.26
N LEU A 326 1.27 -16.82 10.22
CA LEU A 326 2.21 -17.82 9.72
C LEU A 326 2.92 -18.57 10.86
N ASP A 327 2.81 -18.08 12.10
CA ASP A 327 3.59 -18.52 13.27
C ASP A 327 5.11 -18.50 13.01
N LYS A 328 5.59 -17.42 12.36
CA LYS A 328 6.98 -17.27 11.94
C LYS A 328 7.44 -15.83 12.02
N VAL A 329 8.74 -15.62 12.14
CA VAL A 329 9.37 -14.32 11.90
C VAL A 329 9.73 -14.24 10.43
N ILE A 330 9.13 -13.29 9.74
CA ILE A 330 9.35 -13.00 8.32
C ILE A 330 9.95 -11.61 8.14
N GLY A 331 10.66 -11.40 7.04
CA GLY A 331 11.27 -10.11 6.76
C GLY A 331 11.58 -9.90 5.29
N LEU A 332 11.91 -8.65 4.95
CA LEU A 332 12.32 -8.22 3.63
C LEU A 332 13.72 -7.60 3.68
N GLY A 333 14.48 -7.76 2.60
CA GLY A 333 15.81 -7.15 2.50
C GLY A 333 16.38 -7.25 1.09
N TYR A 334 17.30 -6.35 0.80
CA TYR A 334 18.05 -6.36 -0.46
C TYR A 334 19.34 -7.16 -0.31
N VAL A 335 19.56 -8.07 -1.25
CA VAL A 335 20.79 -8.87 -1.34
C VAL A 335 21.31 -8.87 -2.79
N PRO A 336 22.60 -9.14 -3.04
CA PRO A 336 23.13 -9.33 -4.39
C PRO A 336 22.34 -10.44 -5.12
N VAL A 337 22.14 -10.26 -6.43
CA VAL A 337 21.27 -11.14 -7.23
C VAL A 337 21.66 -12.62 -7.17
N GLU A 338 22.96 -12.93 -7.06
CA GLU A 338 23.48 -14.29 -6.93
C GLU A 338 23.03 -14.99 -5.61
N HIS A 339 22.66 -14.22 -4.60
CA HIS A 339 22.17 -14.70 -3.29
C HIS A 339 20.66 -14.58 -3.12
N SER A 340 19.92 -14.18 -4.15
CA SER A 340 18.46 -13.99 -4.09
C SER A 340 17.66 -15.28 -4.30
N LYS A 341 18.30 -16.42 -4.49
CA LYS A 341 17.63 -17.71 -4.73
C LYS A 341 16.98 -18.24 -3.46
N ILE A 342 15.78 -18.82 -3.59
CA ILE A 342 15.10 -19.53 -2.50
C ILE A 342 16.04 -20.58 -1.90
N GLY A 343 16.11 -20.62 -0.56
CA GLY A 343 17.01 -21.49 0.20
C GLY A 343 18.40 -20.89 0.46
N SER A 344 18.73 -19.72 -0.08
CA SER A 344 19.99 -19.03 0.27
C SER A 344 19.98 -18.64 1.74
N THR A 345 21.12 -18.86 2.41
CA THR A 345 21.28 -18.52 3.83
C THR A 345 21.79 -17.10 3.98
N LEU A 346 21.17 -16.36 4.87
CA LEU A 346 21.51 -14.98 5.25
C LEU A 346 21.82 -14.91 6.75
N THR A 347 22.61 -13.94 7.17
CA THR A 347 22.78 -13.59 8.58
C THR A 347 22.31 -12.15 8.79
N ILE A 348 21.24 -11.96 9.57
CA ILE A 348 20.72 -10.64 9.93
C ILE A 348 21.49 -10.17 11.17
N VAL A 349 22.14 -9.01 11.06
CA VAL A 349 22.99 -8.45 12.13
C VAL A 349 22.21 -7.35 12.84
N THR A 350 21.53 -7.73 13.93
CA THR A 350 20.83 -6.74 14.80
C THR A 350 21.80 -6.13 15.81
N ASP A 351 21.35 -5.12 16.53
CA ASP A 351 22.17 -4.45 17.58
C ASP A 351 22.55 -5.42 18.72
N SER A 352 21.76 -6.47 18.94
CA SER A 352 21.94 -7.40 20.05
C SER A 352 22.46 -8.77 19.61
N ASP A 353 22.26 -9.17 18.35
CA ASP A 353 22.47 -10.56 17.93
C ASP A 353 22.75 -10.73 16.44
N LYS A 354 23.34 -11.86 16.05
CA LYS A 354 23.41 -12.33 14.68
C LYS A 354 22.49 -13.55 14.53
N VAL A 355 21.48 -13.44 13.68
CA VAL A 355 20.50 -14.51 13.49
C VAL A 355 20.53 -15.04 12.07
N THR A 356 20.43 -16.36 11.95
CA THR A 356 20.33 -17.03 10.64
C THR A 356 18.93 -16.85 10.08
N ALA A 357 18.85 -16.58 8.79
CA ALA A 357 17.62 -16.49 8.02
C ALA A 357 17.77 -17.22 6.68
N SER A 358 16.67 -17.66 6.12
CA SER A 358 16.63 -18.32 4.82
C SER A 358 15.77 -17.54 3.85
N VAL A 359 16.23 -17.32 2.63
CA VAL A 359 15.43 -16.73 1.55
C VAL A 359 14.29 -17.68 1.21
N VAL A 360 13.06 -17.15 1.16
CA VAL A 360 11.86 -17.92 0.86
C VAL A 360 11.07 -17.31 -0.30
N ASP A 361 10.09 -18.06 -0.79
CA ASP A 361 9.16 -17.55 -1.81
C ASP A 361 8.22 -16.49 -1.25
N THR A 362 7.77 -15.58 -2.10
CA THR A 362 6.88 -14.47 -1.74
C THR A 362 5.75 -14.32 -2.77
N PRO A 363 4.59 -13.76 -2.33
CA PRO A 363 4.26 -13.29 -0.98
C PRO A 363 4.14 -14.43 0.04
N PHE A 364 4.41 -14.14 1.31
CA PHE A 364 4.40 -15.15 2.38
C PHE A 364 3.00 -15.71 2.68
N PHE A 365 1.97 -14.86 2.52
CA PHE A 365 0.57 -15.21 2.76
C PHE A 365 -0.23 -15.14 1.47
N ASP A 366 -1.10 -16.16 1.23
CA ASP A 366 -1.98 -16.25 0.06
C ASP A 366 -1.26 -15.91 -1.27
N PRO A 367 -0.22 -16.67 -1.66
CA PRO A 367 0.63 -16.36 -2.82
C PRO A 367 -0.15 -16.34 -4.14
N LYS A 368 -1.28 -17.03 -4.23
CA LYS A 368 -2.14 -17.03 -5.41
C LYS A 368 -3.17 -15.88 -5.42
N GLY A 369 -3.32 -15.17 -4.31
CA GLY A 369 -4.32 -14.10 -4.18
C GLY A 369 -5.76 -14.62 -4.28
N GLU A 370 -6.04 -15.78 -3.70
CA GLU A 370 -7.39 -16.38 -3.71
C GLU A 370 -8.33 -15.61 -2.78
N ARG A 371 -7.82 -15.21 -1.60
CA ARG A 371 -8.60 -14.50 -0.57
C ARG A 371 -9.01 -13.08 -0.98
N ILE A 372 -8.21 -12.38 -1.74
CA ILE A 372 -8.54 -11.04 -2.25
C ILE A 372 -9.59 -11.07 -3.39
N ARG A 373 -9.89 -12.25 -3.94
CA ARG A 373 -10.81 -12.43 -5.08
C ARG A 373 -12.14 -13.10 -4.74
N ILE A 374 -12.38 -13.43 -3.48
CA ILE A 374 -13.65 -14.03 -3.02
C ILE A 374 -14.83 -13.08 -3.14
#